data_cbfa565b50ea01ac4b0e289977bedc29
#
_entry.id   cbfa565b50ea01ac4b0e289977bedc29
#
_cell.length_a   1.000
_cell.length_b   1.000
_cell.length_c   1.000
_cell.angle_alpha   90.00
_cell.angle_beta   90.00
_cell.angle_gamma   90.00
#
_symmetry.space_group_name_H-M   'P 1'
#
loop_
_entity.id
_entity.type
_entity.pdbx_description
1 polymer ?
#
loop_
_entity_poly.entity_id
_entity_poly.type
_entity_poly.pdbx_seq_one_letter_code
_entity_poly.pdbx_strand_id
1 'polypeptide(L)'
;SEGKAFPTDQHDLMKVLDSNLTLFLIMLSFAFAVAGIYFVIRYLHSQSVMSIMTSRSKLDWSRIGFSFVIMAVLTIVSTGVEYYLNPNDFLVNFNLLPFVCLFLIATVMIPIQTSCEELVFRGYLMQGFGNLGMTKWFPLVMTSVIFGMMHIFNPEVGKMGNIILIYYIGTGFLLGIMTLMDEGMEL
;
A
#
# COMPACT_ATOMS: atom_id res chain seq x y z
N SER A 1 -6.81 39.69 -0.46
CA SER A 1 -6.73 38.36 -1.07
C SER A 1 -5.83 38.43 -2.26
N GLU A 2 -4.52 38.19 -2.03
CA GLU A 2 -3.53 38.07 -3.09
C GLU A 2 -3.79 36.79 -3.84
N GLY A 3 -4.03 36.86 -5.15
CA GLY A 3 -4.24 35.73 -6.03
C GLY A 3 -2.97 34.89 -6.14
N LYS A 4 -2.82 33.91 -5.25
CA LYS A 4 -1.85 32.84 -5.48
C LYS A 4 -2.33 32.04 -6.69
N ALA A 5 -1.50 31.95 -7.73
CA ALA A 5 -1.77 31.10 -8.87
C ALA A 5 -2.03 29.67 -8.37
N PHE A 6 -3.05 29.00 -8.91
CA PHE A 6 -3.33 27.60 -8.58
C PHE A 6 -2.08 26.76 -8.89
N PRO A 7 -1.62 25.92 -7.94
CA PRO A 7 -0.49 25.07 -8.17
C PRO A 7 -0.82 24.09 -9.31
N THR A 8 0.06 24.04 -10.29
CA THR A 8 -0.07 23.19 -11.49
C THR A 8 0.66 21.87 -11.34
N ASP A 9 1.51 21.74 -10.31
CA ASP A 9 2.32 20.55 -10.06
C ASP A 9 1.82 19.83 -8.80
N GLN A 10 1.83 18.46 -8.82
CA GLN A 10 1.42 17.63 -7.68
C GLN A 10 2.20 17.94 -6.40
N HIS A 11 3.50 18.26 -6.54
CA HIS A 11 4.34 18.61 -5.40
C HIS A 11 3.91 19.92 -4.73
N ASP A 12 3.42 20.88 -5.49
CA ASP A 12 2.93 22.14 -4.95
C ASP A 12 1.50 22.02 -4.39
N LEU A 13 0.68 21.12 -4.94
CA LEU A 13 -0.61 20.76 -4.37
C LEU A 13 -0.48 20.18 -2.96
N MET A 14 0.54 19.34 -2.72
CA MET A 14 0.83 18.78 -1.41
C MET A 14 1.27 19.81 -0.35
N LYS A 15 1.68 21.01 -0.77
CA LYS A 15 2.12 22.11 0.12
C LYS A 15 1.01 23.12 0.42
N VAL A 16 -0.15 23.02 -0.22
CA VAL A 16 -1.27 23.97 -0.03
C VAL A 16 -1.91 23.81 1.33
N LEU A 17 -1.98 22.59 1.83
CA LEU A 17 -2.58 22.23 3.11
C LEU A 17 -1.51 21.80 4.11
N ASP A 18 -1.90 21.74 5.37
CA ASP A 18 -1.07 21.09 6.40
C ASP A 18 -0.72 19.64 6.00
N SER A 19 0.53 19.21 6.25
CA SER A 19 1.02 17.91 5.81
C SER A 19 0.20 16.74 6.36
N ASN A 20 -0.27 16.82 7.61
CA ASN A 20 -1.08 15.79 8.22
C ASN A 20 -2.49 15.73 7.60
N LEU A 21 -3.06 16.90 7.32
CA LEU A 21 -4.36 16.98 6.64
C LEU A 21 -4.26 16.45 5.21
N THR A 22 -3.19 16.79 4.49
CA THR A 22 -2.93 16.30 3.14
C THR A 22 -2.83 14.77 3.14
N LEU A 23 -2.03 14.20 4.05
CA LEU A 23 -1.91 12.75 4.20
C LEU A 23 -3.27 12.11 4.47
N PHE A 24 -4.03 12.65 5.43
CA PHE A 24 -5.36 12.13 5.75
C PHE A 24 -6.29 12.12 4.55
N LEU A 25 -6.35 13.22 3.77
CA LEU A 25 -7.22 13.31 2.61
C LEU A 25 -6.81 12.34 1.48
N ILE A 26 -5.51 12.17 1.24
CA ILE A 26 -5.01 11.20 0.28
C ILE A 26 -5.39 9.78 0.73
N MET A 27 -5.13 9.44 1.98
CA MET A 27 -5.44 8.11 2.52
C MET A 27 -6.95 7.83 2.59
N LEU A 28 -7.78 8.86 2.74
CA LEU A 28 -9.23 8.71 2.77
C LEU A 28 -9.78 8.11 1.45
N SER A 29 -9.12 8.34 0.32
CA SER A 29 -9.49 7.72 -0.96
C SER A 29 -9.47 6.20 -0.89
N PHE A 30 -8.55 5.61 -0.15
CA PHE A 30 -8.46 4.16 0.05
C PHE A 30 -9.61 3.61 0.91
N ALA A 31 -10.09 4.37 1.88
CA ALA A 31 -11.27 3.99 2.65
C ALA A 31 -12.53 3.88 1.74
N PHE A 32 -12.70 4.82 0.82
CA PHE A 32 -13.76 4.73 -0.20
C PHE A 32 -13.53 3.56 -1.16
N ALA A 33 -12.29 3.29 -1.56
CA ALA A 33 -11.97 2.16 -2.41
C ALA A 33 -12.26 0.82 -1.70
N VAL A 34 -11.95 0.67 -0.40
CA VAL A 34 -12.33 -0.51 0.39
C VAL A 34 -13.84 -0.69 0.44
N ALA A 35 -14.60 0.40 0.65
CA ALA A 35 -16.06 0.33 0.64
C ALA A 35 -16.59 -0.07 -0.76
N GLY A 36 -15.98 0.44 -1.83
CA GLY A 36 -16.32 0.09 -3.21
C GLY A 36 -16.04 -1.38 -3.52
N ILE A 37 -14.84 -1.89 -3.19
CA ILE A 37 -14.49 -3.30 -3.42
C ILE A 37 -15.37 -4.23 -2.58
N TYR A 38 -15.68 -3.86 -1.32
CA TYR A 38 -16.62 -4.59 -0.49
C TYR A 38 -17.99 -4.71 -1.16
N PHE A 39 -18.51 -3.60 -1.71
CA PHE A 39 -19.79 -3.58 -2.41
C PHE A 39 -19.78 -4.50 -3.64
N VAL A 40 -18.74 -4.44 -4.47
CA VAL A 40 -18.57 -5.29 -5.65
C VAL A 40 -18.53 -6.77 -5.26
N ILE A 41 -17.71 -7.14 -4.28
CA ILE A 41 -17.58 -8.54 -3.83
C ILE A 41 -18.93 -9.06 -3.29
N ARG A 42 -19.57 -8.28 -2.42
CA ARG A 42 -20.74 -8.73 -1.68
C ARG A 42 -22.01 -8.75 -2.52
N TYR A 43 -22.23 -7.69 -3.31
CA TYR A 43 -23.50 -7.50 -4.00
C TYR A 43 -23.44 -7.86 -5.49
N LEU A 44 -22.32 -7.61 -6.17
CA LEU A 44 -22.19 -7.92 -7.58
C LEU A 44 -21.78 -9.38 -7.80
N HIS A 45 -20.83 -9.89 -7.01
CA HIS A 45 -20.34 -11.26 -7.14
C HIS A 45 -20.96 -12.24 -6.14
N SER A 46 -21.76 -11.77 -5.17
CA SER A 46 -22.40 -12.59 -4.12
C SER A 46 -21.39 -13.46 -3.34
N GLN A 47 -20.15 -12.98 -3.19
CA GLN A 47 -19.08 -13.66 -2.48
C GLN A 47 -18.90 -13.07 -1.06
N SER A 48 -18.24 -13.83 -0.19
CA SER A 48 -17.78 -13.30 1.10
C SER A 48 -16.40 -12.64 0.94
N VAL A 49 -16.16 -11.53 1.65
CA VAL A 49 -14.82 -10.91 1.64
C VAL A 49 -13.76 -11.88 2.16
N MET A 50 -14.11 -12.73 3.13
CA MET A 50 -13.22 -13.75 3.67
C MET A 50 -12.72 -14.72 2.60
N SER A 51 -13.56 -15.15 1.66
CA SER A 51 -13.18 -16.08 0.58
C SER A 51 -12.20 -15.48 -0.42
N ILE A 52 -12.06 -14.15 -0.41
CA ILE A 52 -11.08 -13.43 -1.25
C ILE A 52 -9.78 -13.19 -0.49
N MET A 53 -9.85 -13.08 0.85
CA MET A 53 -8.69 -12.81 1.69
C MET A 53 -7.86 -14.07 1.98
N THR A 54 -8.52 -15.20 2.20
CA THR A 54 -7.84 -16.43 2.65
C THR A 54 -8.66 -17.67 2.27
N SER A 55 -7.96 -18.79 2.05
CA SER A 55 -8.59 -20.11 1.91
C SER A 55 -9.05 -20.69 3.25
N ARG A 56 -8.65 -20.05 4.37
CA ARG A 56 -8.98 -20.48 5.72
C ARG A 56 -10.41 -20.04 6.12
N SER A 57 -10.98 -20.73 7.10
CA SER A 57 -12.30 -20.38 7.64
C SER A 57 -12.32 -19.09 8.46
N LYS A 58 -11.15 -18.64 8.94
CA LYS A 58 -10.95 -17.43 9.76
C LYS A 58 -9.60 -16.81 9.45
N LEU A 59 -9.47 -15.49 9.65
CA LEU A 59 -8.18 -14.80 9.62
C LEU A 59 -7.24 -15.35 10.69
N ASP A 60 -6.00 -15.60 10.30
CA ASP A 60 -4.95 -16.04 11.20
C ASP A 60 -4.18 -14.84 11.76
N TRP A 61 -4.62 -14.33 12.90
CA TRP A 61 -3.99 -13.20 13.59
C TRP A 61 -2.54 -13.48 14.01
N SER A 62 -2.16 -14.75 14.17
CA SER A 62 -0.80 -15.13 14.51
C SER A 62 0.15 -14.84 13.32
N ARG A 63 -0.31 -15.10 12.10
CA ARG A 63 0.44 -14.79 10.87
C ARG A 63 0.58 -13.30 10.66
N ILE A 64 -0.52 -12.56 10.82
CA ILE A 64 -0.49 -11.10 10.75
C ILE A 64 0.50 -10.53 11.78
N GLY A 65 0.45 -11.01 13.03
CA GLY A 65 1.38 -10.60 14.07
C GLY A 65 2.83 -10.95 13.76
N PHE A 66 3.08 -12.13 13.20
CA PHE A 66 4.41 -12.58 12.78
C PHE A 66 4.99 -11.67 11.68
N SER A 67 4.23 -11.40 10.63
CA SER A 67 4.64 -10.51 9.54
C SER A 67 4.88 -9.09 10.03
N PHE A 68 4.00 -8.58 10.90
CA PHE A 68 4.19 -7.27 11.52
C PHE A 68 5.51 -7.17 12.29
N VAL A 69 5.84 -8.19 13.10
CA VAL A 69 7.09 -8.20 13.88
C VAL A 69 8.30 -8.27 12.94
N ILE A 70 8.28 -9.12 11.92
CA ILE A 70 9.39 -9.21 10.95
C ILE A 70 9.59 -7.86 10.26
N MET A 71 8.52 -7.25 9.74
CA MET A 71 8.62 -5.96 9.05
C MET A 71 9.07 -4.84 9.99
N ALA A 72 8.61 -4.83 11.23
CA ALA A 72 9.08 -3.87 12.23
C ALA A 72 10.57 -4.02 12.51
N VAL A 73 11.06 -5.25 12.70
CA VAL A 73 12.49 -5.53 12.93
C VAL A 73 13.30 -5.10 11.71
N LEU A 74 12.89 -5.47 10.49
CA LEU A 74 13.58 -5.08 9.26
C LEU A 74 13.65 -3.56 9.10
N THR A 75 12.56 -2.86 9.37
CA THR A 75 12.51 -1.39 9.30
C THR A 75 13.43 -0.75 10.32
N ILE A 76 13.41 -1.21 11.57
CA ILE A 76 14.29 -0.68 12.63
C ILE A 76 15.75 -0.92 12.28
N VAL A 77 16.09 -2.14 11.83
CA VAL A 77 17.47 -2.49 11.47
C VAL A 77 17.94 -1.67 10.27
N SER A 78 17.16 -1.59 9.20
CA SER A 78 17.53 -0.84 7.99
C SER A 78 17.70 0.64 8.28
N THR A 79 16.77 1.26 9.04
CA THR A 79 16.88 2.67 9.46
C THR A 79 18.11 2.89 10.37
N GLY A 80 18.39 1.95 11.27
CA GLY A 80 19.58 2.02 12.12
C GLY A 80 20.88 1.94 11.33
N VAL A 81 20.96 1.05 10.34
CA VAL A 81 22.11 0.95 9.43
C VAL A 81 22.27 2.22 8.60
N GLU A 82 21.18 2.74 8.04
CA GLU A 82 21.20 3.97 7.25
C GLU A 82 21.66 5.17 8.10
N TYR A 83 21.14 5.30 9.32
CA TYR A 83 21.59 6.32 10.26
C TYR A 83 23.09 6.21 10.59
N TYR A 84 23.59 4.99 10.74
CA TYR A 84 25.02 4.76 11.03
C TYR A 84 25.91 5.14 9.83
N LEU A 85 25.46 4.81 8.60
CA LEU A 85 26.23 5.08 7.39
C LEU A 85 26.15 6.55 6.95
N ASN A 86 25.01 7.19 7.11
CA ASN A 86 24.71 8.53 6.59
C ASN A 86 24.02 9.41 7.67
N PRO A 87 24.67 9.69 8.81
CA PRO A 87 24.04 10.43 9.92
C PRO A 87 23.62 11.85 9.55
N ASN A 88 24.25 12.46 8.54
CA ASN A 88 23.95 13.83 8.09
C ASN A 88 22.62 13.92 7.31
N ASP A 89 22.07 12.80 6.85
CA ASP A 89 20.81 12.77 6.13
C ASP A 89 19.60 12.79 7.09
N PHE A 90 19.86 12.64 8.40
CA PHE A 90 18.84 12.62 9.44
C PHE A 90 18.77 13.96 10.17
N LEU A 91 17.59 14.57 10.15
CA LEU A 91 17.29 15.78 10.89
C LEU A 91 16.25 15.46 11.98
N VAL A 92 16.57 15.78 13.22
CA VAL A 92 15.60 15.64 14.33
C VAL A 92 14.63 16.82 14.28
N ASN A 93 13.40 16.55 13.85
CA ASN A 93 12.30 17.52 13.82
C ASN A 93 11.11 16.95 14.61
N PHE A 94 11.11 17.14 15.92
CA PHE A 94 10.05 16.62 16.79
C PHE A 94 9.20 17.75 17.33
N ASN A 95 7.95 17.81 16.88
CA ASN A 95 6.89 18.65 17.42
C ASN A 95 5.77 17.76 17.91
N LEU A 96 5.47 17.79 19.20
CA LEU A 96 4.56 16.84 19.84
C LEU A 96 3.16 16.79 19.18
N LEU A 97 2.52 17.92 18.98
CA LEU A 97 1.16 17.97 18.44
C LEU A 97 1.06 17.44 17.00
N PRO A 98 1.87 17.92 16.04
CA PRO A 98 1.90 17.34 14.69
C PRO A 98 2.27 15.86 14.69
N PHE A 99 3.18 15.42 15.58
CA PHE A 99 3.57 14.03 15.69
C PHE A 99 2.42 13.15 16.17
N VAL A 100 1.67 13.55 17.18
CA VAL A 100 0.50 12.79 17.67
C VAL A 100 -0.58 12.72 16.60
N CYS A 101 -0.86 13.82 15.89
CA CYS A 101 -1.79 13.81 14.76
C CYS A 101 -1.34 12.83 13.68
N LEU A 102 -0.07 12.89 13.27
CA LEU A 102 0.51 11.96 12.30
C LEU A 102 0.39 10.51 12.76
N PHE A 103 0.74 10.23 14.01
CA PHE A 103 0.68 8.88 14.57
C PHE A 103 -0.74 8.31 14.53
N LEU A 104 -1.75 9.09 14.92
CA LEU A 104 -3.14 8.65 14.87
C LEU A 104 -3.62 8.41 13.44
N ILE A 105 -3.31 9.32 12.52
CA ILE A 105 -3.67 9.18 11.10
C ILE A 105 -2.99 7.93 10.52
N ALA A 106 -1.68 7.78 10.71
CA ALA A 106 -0.91 6.68 10.17
C ALA A 106 -1.37 5.33 10.71
N THR A 107 -1.59 5.22 12.04
CA THR A 107 -2.02 3.97 12.69
C THR A 107 -3.38 3.47 12.16
N VAL A 108 -4.27 4.37 11.76
CA VAL A 108 -5.60 3.99 11.24
C VAL A 108 -5.59 3.87 9.72
N MET A 109 -5.01 4.84 9.03
CA MET A 109 -5.16 4.95 7.57
C MET A 109 -4.19 4.07 6.78
N ILE A 110 -2.96 3.85 7.27
CA ILE A 110 -2.00 2.97 6.56
C ILE A 110 -2.51 1.52 6.51
N PRO A 111 -3.01 0.91 7.60
CA PRO A 111 -3.63 -0.41 7.49
C PRO A 111 -4.82 -0.48 6.53
N ILE A 112 -5.63 0.58 6.44
CA ILE A 112 -6.73 0.64 5.47
C ILE A 112 -6.19 0.68 4.04
N GLN A 113 -5.17 1.50 3.76
CA GLN A 113 -4.51 1.58 2.45
C GLN A 113 -3.93 0.22 2.04
N THR A 114 -3.07 -0.34 2.88
CA THR A 114 -2.41 -1.63 2.57
C THR A 114 -3.42 -2.76 2.38
N SER A 115 -4.45 -2.82 3.25
CA SER A 115 -5.54 -3.80 3.09
C SER A 115 -6.32 -3.59 1.80
N CYS A 116 -6.55 -2.34 1.38
CA CYS A 116 -7.19 -2.03 0.11
C CYS A 116 -6.39 -2.57 -1.07
N GLU A 117 -5.10 -2.30 -1.09
CA GLU A 117 -4.20 -2.76 -2.15
C GLU A 117 -4.15 -4.29 -2.21
N GLU A 118 -4.00 -4.97 -1.07
CA GLU A 118 -4.00 -6.43 -1.05
C GLU A 118 -5.35 -7.01 -1.50
N LEU A 119 -6.47 -6.49 -1.02
CA LEU A 119 -7.80 -6.94 -1.44
C LEU A 119 -8.01 -6.78 -2.95
N VAL A 120 -7.57 -5.67 -3.52
CA VAL A 120 -7.71 -5.40 -4.96
C VAL A 120 -6.79 -6.32 -5.77
N PHE A 121 -5.49 -6.34 -5.45
CA PHE A 121 -4.50 -7.00 -6.30
C PHE A 121 -4.41 -8.51 -6.04
N ARG A 122 -4.29 -8.94 -4.79
CA ARG A 122 -4.08 -10.34 -4.43
C ARG A 122 -5.39 -11.08 -4.23
N GLY A 123 -6.37 -10.42 -3.67
CA GLY A 123 -7.71 -10.99 -3.53
C GLY A 123 -8.48 -10.99 -4.85
N TYR A 124 -8.87 -9.84 -5.34
CA TYR A 124 -9.86 -9.71 -6.41
C TYR A 124 -9.27 -9.91 -7.81
N LEU A 125 -8.25 -9.14 -8.19
CA LEU A 125 -7.68 -9.20 -9.54
C LEU A 125 -6.97 -10.52 -9.80
N MET A 126 -6.22 -11.05 -8.83
CA MET A 126 -5.50 -12.31 -9.00
C MET A 126 -6.50 -13.47 -9.24
N GLN A 127 -7.60 -13.53 -8.49
CA GLN A 127 -8.66 -14.51 -8.73
C GLN A 127 -9.37 -14.28 -10.08
N GLY A 128 -9.66 -13.03 -10.42
CA GLY A 128 -10.27 -12.67 -11.70
C GLY A 128 -9.43 -13.12 -12.89
N PHE A 129 -8.13 -12.84 -12.90
CA PHE A 129 -7.21 -13.31 -13.94
C PHE A 129 -7.05 -14.83 -13.93
N GLY A 130 -7.10 -15.47 -12.75
CA GLY A 130 -7.06 -16.92 -12.62
C GLY A 130 -8.21 -17.62 -13.36
N ASN A 131 -9.38 -17.02 -13.37
CA ASN A 131 -10.57 -17.56 -14.07
C ASN A 131 -10.49 -17.48 -15.60
N LEU A 132 -9.54 -16.75 -16.17
CA LEU A 132 -9.37 -16.66 -17.63
C LEU A 132 -8.74 -17.92 -18.24
N GLY A 133 -8.42 -18.94 -17.45
CA GLY A 133 -7.95 -20.25 -17.91
C GLY A 133 -6.59 -20.24 -18.60
N MET A 134 -5.80 -19.19 -18.44
CA MET A 134 -4.43 -19.08 -18.94
C MET A 134 -3.45 -19.85 -18.04
N THR A 135 -2.16 -19.65 -18.21
CA THR A 135 -1.15 -20.31 -17.36
C THR A 135 -1.28 -19.85 -15.90
N LYS A 136 -0.87 -20.71 -14.95
CA LYS A 136 -0.86 -20.38 -13.50
C LYS A 136 -0.02 -19.15 -13.12
N TRP A 137 0.92 -18.74 -13.99
CA TRP A 137 1.76 -17.57 -13.82
C TRP A 137 1.09 -16.28 -14.29
N PHE A 138 0.08 -16.37 -15.14
CA PHE A 138 -0.55 -15.21 -15.74
C PHE A 138 -1.18 -14.25 -14.71
N PRO A 139 -1.98 -14.71 -13.72
CA PRO A 139 -2.51 -13.84 -12.68
C PRO A 139 -1.42 -13.10 -11.92
N LEU A 140 -0.36 -13.82 -11.53
CA LEU A 140 0.76 -13.25 -10.78
C LEU A 140 1.48 -12.16 -11.57
N VAL A 141 1.84 -12.44 -12.84
CA VAL A 141 2.50 -11.45 -13.70
C VAL A 141 1.63 -10.22 -13.90
N MET A 142 0.36 -10.42 -14.28
CA MET A 142 -0.55 -9.32 -14.59
C MET A 142 -0.79 -8.43 -13.38
N THR A 143 -1.09 -9.00 -12.22
CA THR A 143 -1.33 -8.20 -11.01
C THR A 143 -0.08 -7.46 -10.55
N SER A 144 1.10 -8.06 -10.68
CA SER A 144 2.37 -7.43 -10.31
C SER A 144 2.73 -6.26 -11.24
N VAL A 145 2.54 -6.44 -12.55
CA VAL A 145 2.79 -5.37 -13.52
C VAL A 145 1.80 -4.22 -13.32
N ILE A 146 0.51 -4.51 -13.17
CA ILE A 146 -0.52 -3.47 -12.93
C ILE A 146 -0.22 -2.74 -11.62
N PHE A 147 0.13 -3.46 -10.55
CA PHE A 147 0.52 -2.87 -9.28
C PHE A 147 1.69 -1.88 -9.45
N GLY A 148 2.75 -2.29 -10.12
CA GLY A 148 3.89 -1.40 -10.38
C GLY A 148 3.53 -0.20 -11.24
N MET A 149 2.72 -0.40 -12.29
CA MET A 149 2.32 0.69 -13.19
C MET A 149 1.43 1.72 -12.52
N MET A 150 0.63 1.35 -11.51
CA MET A 150 -0.17 2.32 -10.75
C MET A 150 0.69 3.31 -9.94
N HIS A 151 1.97 2.99 -9.71
CA HIS A 151 2.91 3.87 -9.01
C HIS A 151 3.64 4.84 -9.95
N ILE A 152 3.32 4.85 -11.26
CA ILE A 152 4.02 5.68 -12.26
C ILE A 152 3.96 7.19 -11.96
N PHE A 153 2.90 7.63 -11.30
CA PHE A 153 2.71 9.04 -10.91
C PHE A 153 3.25 9.37 -9.52
N ASN A 154 3.87 8.43 -8.84
CA ASN A 154 4.45 8.70 -7.53
C ASN A 154 5.64 9.68 -7.64
N PRO A 155 5.81 10.59 -6.68
CA PRO A 155 6.90 11.58 -6.69
C PRO A 155 8.30 10.96 -6.83
N GLU A 156 8.48 9.74 -6.32
CA GLU A 156 9.74 9.00 -6.40
C GLU A 156 10.13 8.67 -7.85
N VAL A 157 9.15 8.38 -8.70
CA VAL A 157 9.41 8.11 -10.13
C VAL A 157 9.96 9.35 -10.82
N GLY A 158 9.47 10.54 -10.46
CA GLY A 158 10.02 11.80 -10.95
C GLY A 158 11.45 12.08 -10.50
N LYS A 159 11.85 11.60 -9.30
CA LYS A 159 13.19 11.82 -8.73
C LYS A 159 14.21 10.76 -9.17
N MET A 160 13.82 9.50 -9.16
CA MET A 160 14.70 8.34 -9.40
C MET A 160 14.59 7.77 -10.82
N GLY A 161 13.64 8.29 -11.61
CA GLY A 161 13.36 7.79 -12.95
C GLY A 161 12.60 6.46 -12.95
N ASN A 162 12.36 5.95 -14.16
CA ASN A 162 11.53 4.75 -14.37
C ASN A 162 12.09 3.46 -13.74
N ILE A 163 13.36 3.46 -13.30
CA ILE A 163 13.95 2.28 -12.66
C ILE A 163 13.22 1.87 -11.39
N ILE A 164 12.63 2.84 -10.68
CA ILE A 164 11.85 2.57 -9.46
C ILE A 164 10.58 1.73 -9.75
N LEU A 165 10.07 1.75 -10.98
CA LEU A 165 8.94 0.90 -11.38
C LEU A 165 9.31 -0.59 -11.33
N ILE A 166 10.58 -0.94 -11.60
CA ILE A 166 11.07 -2.32 -11.47
C ILE A 166 10.96 -2.76 -10.01
N TYR A 167 11.28 -1.86 -9.08
CA TYR A 167 11.12 -2.13 -7.64
C TYR A 167 9.64 -2.36 -7.28
N TYR A 168 8.72 -1.51 -7.74
CA TYR A 168 7.29 -1.69 -7.47
C TYR A 168 6.72 -2.97 -8.10
N ILE A 169 7.11 -3.29 -9.34
CA ILE A 169 6.72 -4.55 -9.98
C ILE A 169 7.29 -5.74 -9.19
N GLY A 170 8.57 -5.68 -8.78
CA GLY A 170 9.22 -6.70 -7.96
C GLY A 170 8.53 -6.90 -6.62
N THR A 171 8.13 -5.82 -5.94
CA THR A 171 7.33 -5.87 -4.72
C THR A 171 5.97 -6.52 -4.99
N GLY A 172 5.32 -6.17 -6.11
CA GLY A 172 4.09 -6.83 -6.56
C GLY A 172 4.24 -8.34 -6.71
N PHE A 173 5.34 -8.79 -7.31
CA PHE A 173 5.67 -10.21 -7.44
C PHE A 173 5.90 -10.88 -6.09
N LEU A 174 6.70 -10.27 -5.22
CA LEU A 174 7.01 -10.82 -3.90
C LEU A 174 5.73 -11.04 -3.09
N LEU A 175 4.89 -10.03 -2.96
CA LEU A 175 3.63 -10.11 -2.21
C LEU A 175 2.66 -11.11 -2.85
N GLY A 176 2.60 -11.16 -4.20
CA GLY A 176 1.78 -12.14 -4.91
C GLY A 176 2.26 -13.58 -4.70
N ILE A 177 3.57 -13.84 -4.68
CA ILE A 177 4.14 -15.14 -4.37
C ILE A 177 3.83 -15.52 -2.92
N MET A 178 4.01 -14.60 -1.96
CA MET A 178 3.69 -14.84 -0.56
C MET A 178 2.23 -15.25 -0.39
N THR A 179 1.31 -14.51 -1.01
CA THR A 179 -0.13 -14.82 -0.98
C THR A 179 -0.44 -16.20 -1.55
N LEU A 180 0.20 -16.58 -2.67
CA LEU A 180 -0.01 -17.90 -3.28
C LEU A 180 0.59 -19.04 -2.46
N MET A 181 1.73 -18.83 -1.80
CA MET A 181 2.38 -19.82 -0.95
C MET A 181 1.67 -19.98 0.40
N ASP A 182 1.13 -18.89 0.91
CA ASP A 182 0.42 -18.90 2.19
C ASP A 182 -1.08 -19.23 2.06
N GLU A 183 -1.59 -19.29 0.83
CA GLU A 183 -3.02 -19.46 0.54
C GLU A 183 -3.89 -18.38 1.19
N GLY A 184 -3.34 -17.18 1.37
CA GLY A 184 -4.00 -16.04 2.00
C GLY A 184 -3.14 -14.79 2.02
N MET A 185 -3.72 -13.67 2.44
CA MET A 185 -3.11 -12.35 2.51
C MET A 185 -2.66 -11.97 3.92
N GLU A 186 -2.51 -12.97 4.82
CA GLU A 186 -2.19 -12.74 6.24
C GLU A 186 -0.69 -12.55 6.52
N LEU A 187 0.20 -12.81 5.54
CA LEU A 187 1.65 -12.64 5.67
C LEU A 187 2.15 -11.29 5.16
#